data_29af15b481d709d30d18d3a1bf5c45d3
#
_entry.id   29af15b481d709d30d18d3a1bf5c45d3
#
_cell.length_a   1.000
_cell.length_b   1.000
_cell.length_c   1.000
_cell.angle_alpha   90.00
_cell.angle_beta   90.00
_cell.angle_gamma   90.00
#
_symmetry.space_group_name_H-M   'P 1'
#
loop_
_entity.id
_entity.type
_entity.pdbx_description
1 polymer ?
#
loop_
_entity_poly.entity_id
_entity_poly.type
_entity_poly.pdbx_seq_one_letter_code
_entity_poly.pdbx_strand_id
1 'polypeptide(L)'
;MWIYASSTSMFDYSLRLLILSALVPVFGVAQNGKLPRWQKGYMDIHHISTGRGNATFMVFPDGTTMIFDAGEISDTHPRTRSARNSSPRPDATRPAHEWLALYILEFSPQGRRSIDYGVVSHFHDDHFGEWDENRRSSLKGGYTLTGIVGVGDAVPIERMFDRGHSDPVDLKSPGFRERFERDEYHIVQTLGNYFSFLEVEEMQGRFYDTVVVGAYDQFRLLYDATGYPEWRIFNIAAGGRVATGFGDRQSFRVVRKGEYPGENPLSVCLKISYGRFDYFTGGDISGIDELGGSDFHSMESHVAPVVGSVDVATLNHHGNRDSQQPYYVRTLRPRVWIQQTWSSDHPGHDVLRRIMSQSIYPGERDLFSTDLLAPNIDVIGEPAIARAYKSRNGHVVVRVEPQGDRYSVFVLDDRDTDYRVLSQHGPYLSR
;
A
#
# COMPACT_ATOMS: atom_id res chain seq x y z
N MET A 1 81.34 48.95 -6.07
CA MET A 1 80.87 50.25 -5.55
C MET A 1 79.35 50.21 -5.43
N TRP A 2 78.92 50.37 -4.19
CA TRP A 2 77.55 50.55 -3.72
C TRP A 2 76.53 49.37 -3.78
N ILE A 3 76.34 48.85 -2.59
CA ILE A 3 75.33 48.02 -1.96
C ILE A 3 73.97 48.77 -1.93
N TYR A 4 72.88 48.13 -2.17
CA TYR A 4 71.61 48.43 -1.48
C TYR A 4 70.82 47.14 -1.25
N ALA A 5 70.62 46.81 -0.01
CA ALA A 5 69.71 45.79 0.49
C ALA A 5 68.32 46.37 0.60
N SER A 6 67.32 45.64 0.17
CA SER A 6 65.96 45.92 0.52
C SER A 6 65.26 44.64 1.06
N SER A 7 64.86 44.74 2.29
CA SER A 7 64.11 43.80 3.07
C SER A 7 62.68 43.68 2.49
N THR A 8 62.23 42.48 2.15
CA THR A 8 60.83 42.19 1.90
C THR A 8 60.27 41.38 3.05
N SER A 9 59.27 41.95 3.70
CA SER A 9 58.46 41.34 4.76
C SER A 9 57.64 40.18 4.22
N MET A 10 57.84 39.02 4.84
CA MET A 10 56.92 37.88 4.63
C MET A 10 55.59 38.18 5.30
N PHE A 11 54.50 38.29 4.50
CA PHE A 11 53.14 38.20 4.99
C PHE A 11 52.76 36.74 5.13
N ASP A 12 52.56 36.31 6.38
CA ASP A 12 52.06 35.00 6.76
C ASP A 12 50.56 34.96 6.58
N TYR A 13 50.07 34.33 5.49
CA TYR A 13 48.65 34.03 5.29
C TYR A 13 48.35 32.67 5.90
N SER A 14 48.04 32.63 7.18
CA SER A 14 47.42 31.45 7.81
C SER A 14 45.95 31.32 7.35
N LEU A 15 45.74 30.54 6.31
CA LEU A 15 44.42 30.13 5.84
C LEU A 15 43.80 29.17 6.87
N ARG A 16 43.01 29.69 7.79
CA ARG A 16 42.16 28.88 8.67
C ARG A 16 41.04 28.29 7.83
N LEU A 17 41.18 27.02 7.41
CA LEU A 17 40.11 26.21 6.87
C LEU A 17 39.13 25.96 8.03
N LEU A 18 38.01 26.68 8.06
CA LEU A 18 36.86 26.33 8.86
C LEU A 18 36.17 25.13 8.16
N ILE A 19 36.50 23.93 8.63
CA ILE A 19 35.69 22.74 8.31
C ILE A 19 34.38 22.90 9.10
N LEU A 20 33.37 23.48 8.47
CA LEU A 20 31.98 23.32 8.92
C LEU A 20 31.61 21.84 8.64
N SER A 21 31.81 20.97 9.61
CA SER A 21 31.18 19.67 9.65
C SER A 21 29.68 19.94 9.87
N ALA A 22 28.95 20.06 8.76
CA ALA A 22 27.50 19.93 8.82
C ALA A 22 27.23 18.51 9.36
N LEU A 23 26.87 18.41 10.63
CA LEU A 23 26.23 17.27 11.21
C LEU A 23 24.89 17.15 10.47
N VAL A 24 24.88 16.43 9.34
CA VAL A 24 23.66 15.94 8.74
C VAL A 24 23.11 14.94 9.76
N PRO A 25 22.00 15.21 10.42
CA PRO A 25 21.43 14.25 11.34
C PRO A 25 21.09 13.00 10.50
N VAL A 26 21.71 11.88 10.84
CA VAL A 26 21.36 10.57 10.26
C VAL A 26 20.01 10.16 10.89
N PHE A 27 18.95 10.82 10.44
CA PHE A 27 17.58 10.49 10.80
C PHE A 27 17.09 9.40 9.84
N GLY A 28 16.99 8.19 10.32
CA GLY A 28 16.53 7.06 9.51
C GLY A 28 17.04 5.70 9.99
N VAL A 29 17.96 5.71 10.95
CA VAL A 29 18.46 4.49 11.57
C VAL A 29 17.61 4.17 12.80
N ALA A 30 17.23 2.90 12.97
CA ALA A 30 16.53 2.44 14.17
C ALA A 30 17.34 2.82 15.43
N GLN A 31 16.74 3.63 16.30
CA GLN A 31 17.34 3.99 17.57
C GLN A 31 16.65 3.20 18.69
N ASN A 32 17.43 2.58 19.56
CA ASN A 32 16.90 1.75 20.66
C ASN A 32 15.94 0.62 20.19
N GLY A 33 16.12 0.10 18.97
CA GLY A 33 15.30 -0.97 18.42
C GLY A 33 13.89 -0.54 17.98
N LYS A 34 13.57 0.75 17.90
CA LYS A 34 12.28 1.27 17.42
C LYS A 34 12.44 2.09 16.14
N LEU A 35 11.39 2.09 15.31
CA LEU A 35 11.31 3.00 14.17
C LEU A 35 11.25 4.44 14.70
N PRO A 36 12.12 5.35 14.25
CA PRO A 36 12.02 6.76 14.63
C PRO A 36 10.65 7.31 14.28
N ARG A 37 10.05 8.13 15.16
CA ARG A 37 8.76 8.78 14.87
C ARG A 37 8.86 9.55 13.57
N TRP A 38 7.74 9.54 12.81
CA TRP A 38 7.64 10.34 11.60
C TRP A 38 7.95 11.82 11.87
N GLN A 39 8.64 12.46 10.95
CA GLN A 39 8.98 13.88 10.99
C GLN A 39 8.62 14.53 9.64
N LYS A 40 8.28 15.81 9.68
CA LYS A 40 7.96 16.60 8.50
C LYS A 40 9.04 16.46 7.42
N GLY A 41 8.63 16.23 6.18
CA GLY A 41 9.50 15.96 5.04
C GLY A 41 9.73 14.49 4.73
N TYR A 42 9.58 13.59 5.70
CA TYR A 42 9.60 12.14 5.44
C TYR A 42 8.25 11.66 4.93
N MET A 43 8.25 10.64 4.09
CA MET A 43 7.05 9.89 3.73
C MET A 43 7.20 8.46 4.23
N ASP A 44 6.22 7.98 4.99
CA ASP A 44 6.16 6.61 5.48
C ASP A 44 5.01 5.85 4.83
N ILE A 45 5.26 4.62 4.38
CA ILE A 45 4.27 3.71 3.82
C ILE A 45 4.36 2.41 4.62
N HIS A 46 3.36 2.16 5.46
CA HIS A 46 3.29 1.01 6.36
C HIS A 46 2.39 -0.07 5.78
N HIS A 47 2.95 -1.21 5.39
CA HIS A 47 2.19 -2.41 5.02
C HIS A 47 2.02 -3.25 6.27
N ILE A 48 0.79 -3.33 6.76
CA ILE A 48 0.50 -3.82 8.11
C ILE A 48 0.15 -5.31 8.06
N SER A 49 0.84 -6.11 8.85
CA SER A 49 0.54 -7.53 9.04
C SER A 49 -0.57 -7.69 10.08
N THR A 50 -1.75 -8.12 9.67
CA THR A 50 -2.87 -8.47 10.56
C THR A 50 -3.20 -9.96 10.51
N GLY A 51 -2.71 -10.66 9.47
CA GLY A 51 -3.10 -12.02 9.15
C GLY A 51 -4.55 -12.14 8.64
N ARG A 52 -5.21 -11.02 8.32
CA ARG A 52 -6.63 -10.98 7.94
C ARG A 52 -6.92 -10.21 6.66
N GLY A 53 -5.91 -9.83 5.92
CA GLY A 53 -6.05 -9.11 4.66
C GLY A 53 -5.05 -7.97 4.50
N ASN A 54 -5.24 -7.15 3.47
CA ASN A 54 -4.42 -5.99 3.15
C ASN A 54 -4.77 -4.79 4.02
N ALA A 55 -3.74 -4.10 4.49
CA ALA A 55 -3.88 -2.77 5.08
C ALA A 55 -2.59 -1.98 4.87
N THR A 56 -2.70 -0.79 4.30
CA THR A 56 -1.55 0.09 4.07
C THR A 56 -1.84 1.47 4.62
N PHE A 57 -1.13 1.86 5.69
CA PHE A 57 -1.23 3.19 6.27
C PHE A 57 -0.07 4.06 5.79
N MET A 58 -0.35 5.28 5.37
CA MET A 58 0.63 6.21 4.80
C MET A 58 0.62 7.53 5.54
N VAL A 59 1.81 8.08 5.76
CA VAL A 59 2.00 9.45 6.26
C VAL A 59 2.84 10.21 5.25
N PHE A 60 2.26 11.22 4.65
CA PHE A 60 2.87 12.03 3.59
C PHE A 60 3.76 13.15 4.16
N PRO A 61 4.59 13.83 3.34
CA PRO A 61 5.64 14.74 3.81
C PRO A 61 5.18 15.89 4.71
N ASP A 62 3.92 16.32 4.58
CA ASP A 62 3.33 17.39 5.40
C ASP A 62 2.55 16.89 6.62
N GLY A 63 2.43 15.57 6.78
CA GLY A 63 1.64 14.92 7.82
C GLY A 63 0.20 14.58 7.41
N THR A 64 -0.18 14.75 6.16
CA THR A 64 -1.43 14.20 5.60
C THR A 64 -1.35 12.68 5.66
N THR A 65 -2.46 12.03 6.05
CA THR A 65 -2.52 10.59 6.27
C THR A 65 -3.49 9.91 5.31
N MET A 66 -3.19 8.67 4.94
CA MET A 66 -4.07 7.83 4.13
C MET A 66 -4.06 6.39 4.65
N ILE A 67 -5.23 5.76 4.70
CA ILE A 67 -5.36 4.30 4.77
C ILE A 67 -5.82 3.79 3.39
N PHE A 68 -5.09 2.84 2.82
CA PHE A 68 -5.44 2.14 1.59
C PHE A 68 -5.70 0.68 1.95
N ASP A 69 -6.97 0.29 1.88
CA ASP A 69 -7.53 -0.97 2.38
C ASP A 69 -7.39 -1.15 3.90
N ALA A 70 -8.29 -1.91 4.46
CA ALA A 70 -8.25 -2.46 5.81
C ALA A 70 -9.05 -3.75 5.80
N GLY A 71 -8.43 -4.81 5.30
CA GLY A 71 -9.05 -6.12 5.15
C GLY A 71 -9.26 -6.80 6.48
N GLU A 72 -10.36 -7.55 6.57
CA GLU A 72 -10.66 -8.38 7.73
C GLU A 72 -11.58 -9.53 7.34
N ILE A 73 -10.99 -10.64 6.87
CA ILE A 73 -11.72 -11.88 6.64
C ILE A 73 -12.30 -12.42 7.94
N SER A 74 -13.47 -13.07 7.87
CA SER A 74 -14.16 -13.60 9.06
C SER A 74 -13.32 -14.65 9.80
N ASP A 75 -13.20 -14.51 11.12
CA ASP A 75 -12.53 -15.48 11.99
C ASP A 75 -13.32 -16.79 12.14
N THR A 76 -14.59 -16.80 11.75
CA THR A 76 -15.47 -17.98 11.86
C THR A 76 -15.46 -18.82 10.59
N HIS A 77 -15.06 -18.26 9.45
CA HIS A 77 -15.04 -18.96 8.16
C HIS A 77 -14.05 -20.15 8.19
N PRO A 78 -14.44 -21.34 7.70
CA PRO A 78 -13.54 -22.51 7.68
C PRO A 78 -12.21 -22.27 6.96
N ARG A 79 -12.23 -21.46 5.89
CA ARG A 79 -11.02 -21.05 5.15
C ARG A 79 -10.04 -20.34 6.07
N THR A 80 -10.50 -19.38 6.86
CA THR A 80 -9.66 -18.57 7.76
C THR A 80 -9.05 -19.41 8.89
N ARG A 81 -9.77 -20.42 9.38
CA ARG A 81 -9.30 -21.35 10.43
C ARG A 81 -8.36 -22.43 9.91
N SER A 82 -8.16 -22.53 8.62
CA SER A 82 -7.23 -23.47 8.01
C SER A 82 -5.79 -23.14 8.36
N ALA A 83 -4.94 -24.16 8.57
CA ALA A 83 -3.49 -23.99 8.69
C ALA A 83 -2.82 -23.40 7.42
N ARG A 84 -3.57 -23.26 6.34
CA ARG A 84 -3.15 -22.61 5.09
C ARG A 84 -3.27 -21.10 5.13
N ASN A 85 -3.83 -20.52 6.18
CA ASN A 85 -4.01 -19.09 6.34
C ASN A 85 -3.23 -18.58 7.55
N SER A 86 -2.88 -17.29 7.50
CA SER A 86 -2.16 -16.62 8.57
C SER A 86 -2.97 -16.62 9.88
N SER A 87 -2.28 -16.73 10.99
CA SER A 87 -2.88 -16.47 12.29
C SER A 87 -3.12 -14.98 12.49
N PRO A 88 -4.08 -14.56 13.35
CA PRO A 88 -4.23 -13.15 13.70
C PRO A 88 -2.94 -12.54 14.26
N ARG A 89 -2.67 -11.29 13.91
CA ARG A 89 -1.52 -10.55 14.41
C ARG A 89 -1.98 -9.28 15.15
N PRO A 90 -1.35 -8.98 16.31
CA PRO A 90 -0.35 -9.77 17.02
C PRO A 90 -0.91 -11.07 17.62
N ASP A 91 -2.21 -11.14 17.90
CA ASP A 91 -2.92 -12.31 18.45
C ASP A 91 -4.44 -12.21 18.19
N ALA A 92 -5.21 -13.20 18.70
CA ALA A 92 -6.66 -13.30 18.56
C ALA A 92 -7.46 -12.61 19.68
N THR A 93 -6.85 -11.77 20.52
CA THR A 93 -7.55 -11.09 21.63
C THR A 93 -8.43 -9.94 21.16
N ARG A 94 -8.18 -9.43 19.96
CA ARG A 94 -8.93 -8.37 19.29
C ARG A 94 -9.13 -8.71 17.82
N PRO A 95 -10.21 -8.20 17.19
CA PRO A 95 -10.39 -8.27 15.74
C PRO A 95 -9.35 -7.40 15.01
N ALA A 96 -9.11 -7.67 13.72
CA ALA A 96 -8.06 -7.00 12.96
C ALA A 96 -8.23 -5.47 12.90
N HIS A 97 -9.47 -4.97 12.77
CA HIS A 97 -9.72 -3.52 12.75
C HIS A 97 -9.32 -2.81 14.04
N GLU A 98 -9.44 -3.44 15.21
CA GLU A 98 -8.97 -2.86 16.47
C GLU A 98 -7.44 -2.82 16.54
N TRP A 99 -6.76 -3.87 16.07
CA TRP A 99 -5.30 -3.86 15.96
C TRP A 99 -4.79 -2.81 14.96
N LEU A 100 -5.47 -2.66 13.81
CA LEU A 100 -5.19 -1.61 12.84
C LEU A 100 -5.36 -0.21 13.44
N ALA A 101 -6.44 0.03 14.17
CA ALA A 101 -6.67 1.32 14.81
C ALA A 101 -5.56 1.68 15.81
N LEU A 102 -5.10 0.71 16.63
CA LEU A 102 -3.99 0.91 17.57
C LEU A 102 -2.68 1.20 16.83
N TYR A 103 -2.37 0.45 15.77
CA TYR A 103 -1.19 0.67 14.93
C TYR A 103 -1.20 2.07 14.29
N ILE A 104 -2.33 2.46 13.69
CA ILE A 104 -2.49 3.76 13.04
C ILE A 104 -2.28 4.89 14.05
N LEU A 105 -2.83 4.79 15.26
CA LEU A 105 -2.65 5.80 16.30
C LEU A 105 -1.20 5.90 16.80
N GLU A 106 -0.46 4.78 16.86
CA GLU A 106 0.96 4.78 17.26
C GLU A 106 1.84 5.49 16.22
N PHE A 107 1.60 5.23 14.91
CA PHE A 107 2.44 5.76 13.83
C PHE A 107 1.90 7.05 13.19
N SER A 108 0.75 7.53 13.60
CA SER A 108 0.21 8.83 13.17
C SER A 108 1.10 9.99 13.62
N PRO A 109 1.13 11.11 12.89
CA PRO A 109 1.75 12.35 13.35
C PRO A 109 1.24 12.74 14.74
N GLN A 110 2.14 13.28 15.57
CA GLN A 110 1.82 13.59 16.96
C GLN A 110 0.56 14.46 17.11
N GLY A 111 -0.36 14.01 17.96
CA GLY A 111 -1.64 14.69 18.23
C GLY A 111 -2.75 14.40 17.21
N ARG A 112 -2.47 13.66 16.13
CA ARG A 112 -3.46 13.25 15.14
C ARG A 112 -4.31 12.11 15.68
N ARG A 113 -5.64 12.22 15.51
CA ARG A 113 -6.61 11.20 15.93
C ARG A 113 -7.65 10.88 14.85
N SER A 114 -7.42 11.33 13.63
CA SER A 114 -8.22 11.00 12.45
C SER A 114 -7.30 10.69 11.28
N ILE A 115 -7.84 10.03 10.28
CA ILE A 115 -7.20 9.71 9.01
C ILE A 115 -7.78 10.67 7.97
N ASP A 116 -6.93 11.34 7.19
CA ASP A 116 -7.39 12.34 6.22
C ASP A 116 -8.08 11.70 5.01
N TYR A 117 -7.55 10.57 4.52
CA TYR A 117 -8.07 9.83 3.38
C TYR A 117 -8.20 8.34 3.67
N GLY A 118 -9.34 7.75 3.34
CA GLY A 118 -9.53 6.31 3.23
C GLY A 118 -9.76 5.92 1.78
N VAL A 119 -9.14 4.85 1.33
CA VAL A 119 -9.34 4.30 -0.01
C VAL A 119 -9.61 2.81 0.10
N VAL A 120 -10.72 2.34 -0.45
CA VAL A 120 -10.99 0.91 -0.65
C VAL A 120 -10.67 0.58 -2.09
N SER A 121 -9.71 -0.33 -2.30
CA SER A 121 -9.28 -0.71 -3.65
C SER A 121 -10.39 -1.40 -4.42
N HIS A 122 -11.01 -2.40 -3.81
CA HIS A 122 -12.14 -3.16 -4.33
C HIS A 122 -12.89 -3.86 -3.20
N PHE A 123 -14.02 -4.48 -3.49
CA PHE A 123 -14.95 -4.98 -2.48
C PHE A 123 -14.78 -6.49 -2.20
N HIS A 124 -13.55 -6.93 -1.90
CA HIS A 124 -13.29 -8.23 -1.29
C HIS A 124 -13.04 -8.10 0.21
N ASP A 125 -13.42 -9.13 0.96
CA ASP A 125 -13.35 -9.22 2.41
C ASP A 125 -11.96 -8.92 2.99
N ASP A 126 -10.92 -9.36 2.32
CA ASP A 126 -9.52 -9.14 2.68
C ASP A 126 -8.97 -7.75 2.29
N HIS A 127 -9.83 -6.86 1.75
CA HIS A 127 -9.51 -5.46 1.45
C HIS A 127 -10.36 -4.45 2.20
N PHE A 128 -11.65 -4.74 2.47
CA PHE A 128 -12.51 -3.78 3.18
C PHE A 128 -13.24 -4.36 4.40
N GLY A 129 -13.11 -5.65 4.66
CA GLY A 129 -13.68 -6.37 5.80
C GLY A 129 -14.93 -7.16 5.42
N GLU A 130 -15.12 -8.31 6.06
CA GLU A 130 -16.25 -9.21 5.87
C GLU A 130 -17.32 -8.97 6.95
N TRP A 131 -18.57 -8.84 6.54
CA TRP A 131 -19.68 -8.83 7.48
C TRP A 131 -19.85 -10.21 8.13
N ASP A 132 -20.04 -10.21 9.46
CA ASP A 132 -20.30 -11.42 10.25
C ASP A 132 -21.35 -11.05 11.31
N GLU A 133 -22.41 -11.84 11.42
CA GLU A 133 -23.52 -11.61 12.37
C GLU A 133 -23.09 -11.61 13.84
N ASN A 134 -21.96 -12.25 14.16
CA ASN A 134 -21.41 -12.33 15.52
C ASN A 134 -20.52 -11.14 15.90
N ARG A 135 -20.23 -10.25 14.96
CA ARG A 135 -19.42 -9.06 15.23
C ARG A 135 -20.22 -7.97 15.94
N ARG A 136 -19.51 -7.14 16.69
CA ARG A 136 -20.10 -6.04 17.44
C ARG A 136 -20.64 -4.96 16.49
N SER A 137 -21.87 -4.50 16.76
CA SER A 137 -22.45 -3.32 16.10
C SER A 137 -21.82 -2.03 16.62
N SER A 138 -21.75 -1.02 15.76
CA SER A 138 -21.34 0.32 16.15
C SER A 138 -22.35 0.97 17.09
N LEU A 139 -21.85 1.78 18.01
CA LEU A 139 -22.68 2.65 18.85
C LEU A 139 -23.13 3.93 18.13
N LYS A 140 -22.55 4.25 16.95
CA LYS A 140 -22.86 5.44 16.15
C LYS A 140 -24.03 5.24 15.20
N GLY A 141 -24.30 3.99 14.78
CA GLY A 141 -25.34 3.71 13.79
C GLY A 141 -25.51 2.24 13.48
N GLY A 142 -26.35 1.94 12.48
CA GLY A 142 -26.80 0.59 12.13
C GLY A 142 -25.81 -0.22 11.28
N TYR A 143 -24.52 -0.22 11.63
CA TYR A 143 -23.52 -1.03 10.96
C TYR A 143 -22.69 -1.84 11.95
N THR A 144 -22.04 -2.88 11.44
CA THR A 144 -21.24 -3.84 12.20
C THR A 144 -19.75 -3.52 12.01
N LEU A 145 -18.96 -3.63 13.08
CA LEU A 145 -17.54 -3.29 13.07
C LEU A 145 -16.72 -4.41 12.41
N THR A 146 -16.15 -4.11 11.24
CA THR A 146 -15.26 -4.99 10.50
C THR A 146 -14.39 -4.18 9.54
N GLY A 147 -13.14 -4.57 9.34
CA GLY A 147 -12.25 -3.98 8.35
C GLY A 147 -12.22 -2.45 8.39
N ILE A 148 -12.36 -1.81 7.20
CA ILE A 148 -12.32 -0.35 7.07
C ILE A 148 -13.43 0.35 7.86
N VAL A 149 -14.59 -0.28 8.00
CA VAL A 149 -15.72 0.23 8.79
C VAL A 149 -15.36 0.29 10.28
N GLY A 150 -14.75 -0.77 10.81
CA GLY A 150 -14.28 -0.82 12.19
C GLY A 150 -13.13 0.15 12.46
N VAL A 151 -12.20 0.30 11.51
CA VAL A 151 -11.13 1.31 11.60
C VAL A 151 -11.73 2.72 11.63
N GLY A 152 -12.65 3.06 10.72
CA GLY A 152 -13.29 4.37 10.65
C GLY A 152 -14.17 4.70 11.86
N ASP A 153 -14.76 3.68 12.48
CA ASP A 153 -15.49 3.85 13.74
C ASP A 153 -14.55 4.25 14.89
N ALA A 154 -13.39 3.64 14.99
CA ALA A 154 -12.41 3.86 16.06
C ALA A 154 -11.52 5.10 15.81
N VAL A 155 -11.09 5.30 14.56
CA VAL A 155 -10.24 6.40 14.10
C VAL A 155 -10.93 7.05 12.91
N PRO A 156 -11.67 8.17 13.10
CA PRO A 156 -12.46 8.78 12.05
C PRO A 156 -11.69 9.01 10.74
N ILE A 157 -12.31 8.67 9.62
CA ILE A 157 -11.77 8.89 8.28
C ILE A 157 -12.51 10.07 7.65
N GLU A 158 -11.81 11.17 7.40
CA GLU A 158 -12.44 12.43 6.99
C GLU A 158 -12.96 12.40 5.54
N ARG A 159 -12.27 11.64 4.66
CA ARG A 159 -12.64 11.50 3.25
C ARG A 159 -12.46 10.06 2.80
N MET A 160 -13.56 9.40 2.47
CA MET A 160 -13.57 8.03 1.94
C MET A 160 -13.66 8.05 0.41
N PHE A 161 -12.91 7.14 -0.20
CA PHE A 161 -12.94 6.90 -1.64
C PHE A 161 -12.95 5.41 -1.94
N ASP A 162 -13.61 5.03 -3.01
CA ASP A 162 -13.58 3.66 -3.54
C ASP A 162 -13.66 3.65 -5.07
N ARG A 163 -13.75 2.46 -5.66
CA ARG A 163 -13.87 2.26 -7.11
C ARG A 163 -15.21 2.67 -7.72
N GLY A 164 -16.17 3.06 -6.89
CA GLY A 164 -17.56 3.30 -7.28
C GLY A 164 -18.43 2.04 -7.21
N HIS A 165 -19.70 2.23 -6.92
CA HIS A 165 -20.67 1.15 -6.75
C HIS A 165 -21.75 1.08 -7.84
N SER A 166 -21.74 2.02 -8.79
CA SER A 166 -22.72 2.09 -9.90
C SER A 166 -22.12 1.71 -11.26
N ASP A 167 -20.81 1.58 -11.39
CA ASP A 167 -20.10 1.29 -12.62
C ASP A 167 -18.98 0.24 -12.36
N PRO A 168 -18.77 -0.78 -13.21
CA PRO A 168 -19.51 -1.09 -14.45
C PRO A 168 -20.90 -1.69 -14.23
N VAL A 169 -21.19 -2.19 -13.02
CA VAL A 169 -22.48 -2.75 -12.59
C VAL A 169 -22.95 -2.03 -11.34
N ASP A 170 -24.24 -1.76 -11.24
CA ASP A 170 -24.83 -1.20 -10.02
C ASP A 170 -24.98 -2.28 -8.94
N LEU A 171 -24.10 -2.19 -7.91
CA LEU A 171 -24.05 -3.11 -6.77
C LEU A 171 -25.27 -2.97 -5.83
N LYS A 172 -26.01 -1.86 -5.92
CA LYS A 172 -27.26 -1.64 -5.17
C LYS A 172 -28.49 -2.18 -5.90
N SER A 173 -28.35 -2.64 -7.17
CA SER A 173 -29.44 -3.12 -7.98
C SER A 173 -30.05 -4.41 -7.43
N PRO A 174 -31.38 -4.62 -7.57
CA PRO A 174 -32.03 -5.88 -7.21
C PRO A 174 -31.39 -7.10 -7.89
N GLY A 175 -31.03 -6.99 -9.16
CA GLY A 175 -30.43 -8.10 -9.92
C GLY A 175 -29.03 -8.50 -9.40
N PHE A 176 -28.21 -7.55 -8.94
CA PHE A 176 -26.95 -7.88 -8.28
C PHE A 176 -27.21 -8.61 -6.95
N ARG A 177 -28.10 -8.07 -6.13
CA ARG A 177 -28.47 -8.68 -4.85
C ARG A 177 -28.99 -10.11 -5.01
N GLU A 178 -29.94 -10.35 -5.91
CA GLU A 178 -30.51 -11.68 -6.18
C GLU A 178 -29.42 -12.68 -6.61
N ARG A 179 -28.48 -12.25 -7.46
CA ARG A 179 -27.37 -13.09 -7.96
C ARG A 179 -26.42 -13.53 -6.86
N PHE A 180 -26.11 -12.64 -5.90
CA PHE A 180 -25.07 -12.83 -4.88
C PHE A 180 -25.62 -12.95 -3.45
N GLU A 181 -26.94 -13.07 -3.26
CA GLU A 181 -27.57 -13.14 -1.93
C GLU A 181 -27.08 -14.34 -1.10
N ARG A 182 -26.69 -15.43 -1.77
CA ARG A 182 -26.20 -16.66 -1.14
C ARG A 182 -24.72 -16.92 -1.39
N ASP A 183 -24.00 -15.87 -1.70
CA ASP A 183 -22.54 -15.98 -1.85
C ASP A 183 -21.90 -16.35 -0.53
N GLU A 184 -20.89 -17.22 -0.57
CA GLU A 184 -20.20 -17.73 0.61
C GLU A 184 -19.40 -16.65 1.37
N TYR A 185 -19.09 -15.52 0.72
CA TYR A 185 -18.37 -14.38 1.29
C TYR A 185 -19.29 -13.26 1.77
N HIS A 186 -20.60 -13.50 1.78
CA HIS A 186 -21.59 -12.52 2.25
C HIS A 186 -21.46 -11.14 1.60
N ILE A 187 -21.10 -11.09 0.30
CA ILE A 187 -20.77 -9.82 -0.38
C ILE A 187 -21.92 -8.80 -0.32
N VAL A 188 -23.18 -9.26 -0.44
CA VAL A 188 -24.36 -8.37 -0.37
C VAL A 188 -24.50 -7.76 1.02
N GLN A 189 -24.33 -8.55 2.07
CA GLN A 189 -24.39 -8.10 3.46
C GLN A 189 -23.23 -7.17 3.80
N THR A 190 -22.03 -7.51 3.35
CA THR A 190 -20.81 -6.72 3.55
C THR A 190 -20.90 -5.36 2.86
N LEU A 191 -21.36 -5.32 1.61
CA LEU A 191 -21.63 -4.06 0.90
C LEU A 191 -22.72 -3.24 1.60
N GLY A 192 -23.81 -3.86 2.04
CA GLY A 192 -24.87 -3.20 2.80
C GLY A 192 -24.34 -2.55 4.08
N ASN A 193 -23.48 -3.25 4.80
CA ASN A 193 -22.80 -2.78 6.00
C ASN A 193 -21.89 -1.56 5.72
N TYR A 194 -21.10 -1.63 4.66
CA TYR A 194 -20.24 -0.54 4.22
C TYR A 194 -21.04 0.70 3.81
N PHE A 195 -22.11 0.53 3.04
CA PHE A 195 -22.96 1.66 2.66
C PHE A 195 -23.65 2.30 3.85
N SER A 196 -24.11 1.50 4.83
CA SER A 196 -24.67 2.04 6.08
C SER A 196 -23.65 2.85 6.87
N PHE A 197 -22.38 2.40 6.92
CA PHE A 197 -21.29 3.17 7.51
C PHE A 197 -21.10 4.50 6.78
N LEU A 198 -21.02 4.52 5.45
CA LEU A 198 -20.84 5.75 4.67
C LEU A 198 -21.98 6.74 4.93
N GLU A 199 -23.23 6.28 4.95
CA GLU A 199 -24.41 7.12 5.24
C GLU A 199 -24.32 7.78 6.64
N VAL A 200 -23.88 7.03 7.65
CA VAL A 200 -23.69 7.56 9.01
C VAL A 200 -22.55 8.58 9.04
N GLU A 201 -21.44 8.32 8.37
CA GLU A 201 -20.29 9.22 8.33
C GLU A 201 -20.61 10.52 7.55
N GLU A 202 -21.39 10.45 6.47
CA GLU A 202 -21.88 11.61 5.73
C GLU A 202 -22.81 12.48 6.59
N MET A 203 -23.71 11.87 7.39
CA MET A 203 -24.54 12.60 8.37
C MET A 203 -23.70 13.32 9.44
N GLN A 204 -22.48 12.86 9.71
CA GLN A 204 -21.51 13.50 10.59
C GLN A 204 -20.63 14.55 9.87
N GLY A 205 -20.90 14.84 8.60
CA GLY A 205 -20.21 15.84 7.79
C GLY A 205 -18.91 15.35 7.15
N ARG A 206 -18.66 14.04 7.10
CA ARG A 206 -17.53 13.46 6.39
C ARG A 206 -17.85 13.27 4.92
N PHE A 207 -16.80 13.23 4.10
CA PHE A 207 -16.92 13.23 2.65
C PHE A 207 -16.73 11.81 2.09
N TYR A 208 -17.57 11.43 1.14
CA TYR A 208 -17.43 10.23 0.33
C TYR A 208 -17.49 10.56 -1.16
N ASP A 209 -16.61 9.95 -1.97
CA ASP A 209 -16.65 10.05 -3.43
C ASP A 209 -15.97 8.82 -4.06
N THR A 210 -16.06 8.70 -5.38
CA THR A 210 -15.38 7.66 -6.16
C THR A 210 -14.02 8.16 -6.66
N VAL A 211 -13.10 7.22 -6.87
CA VAL A 211 -11.79 7.54 -7.46
C VAL A 211 -11.95 7.94 -8.92
N VAL A 212 -11.52 9.15 -9.26
CA VAL A 212 -11.54 9.69 -10.62
C VAL A 212 -10.28 9.28 -11.36
N VAL A 213 -10.41 8.35 -12.30
CA VAL A 213 -9.27 7.84 -13.08
C VAL A 213 -8.67 8.93 -13.95
N GLY A 214 -7.34 9.04 -13.95
CA GLY A 214 -6.58 10.04 -14.68
C GLY A 214 -6.38 11.36 -13.93
N ALA A 215 -6.94 11.51 -12.72
CA ALA A 215 -6.77 12.71 -11.90
C ALA A 215 -5.43 12.72 -11.15
N TYR A 216 -4.84 13.91 -11.01
CA TYR A 216 -3.67 14.20 -10.18
C TYR A 216 -3.99 15.07 -8.97
N ASP A 217 -5.21 15.56 -8.87
CA ASP A 217 -5.62 16.60 -7.92
C ASP A 217 -6.69 16.13 -6.92
N GLN A 218 -7.12 14.86 -6.99
CA GLN A 218 -8.13 14.33 -6.09
C GLN A 218 -7.56 14.11 -4.69
N PHE A 219 -6.35 13.60 -4.60
CA PHE A 219 -5.61 13.46 -3.34
C PHE A 219 -4.54 14.56 -3.27
N ARG A 220 -4.57 15.37 -2.23
CA ARG A 220 -3.66 16.50 -2.03
C ARG A 220 -3.06 16.48 -0.64
N LEU A 221 -1.91 17.08 -0.47
CA LEU A 221 -1.39 17.42 0.84
C LEU A 221 -2.30 18.50 1.48
N LEU A 222 -2.70 18.30 2.73
CA LEU A 222 -3.73 19.13 3.36
C LEU A 222 -3.15 20.20 4.29
N TYR A 223 -1.88 20.08 4.68
CA TYR A 223 -1.28 20.94 5.70
C TYR A 223 -0.19 21.85 5.15
N ASP A 224 0.53 21.43 4.10
CA ASP A 224 1.59 22.23 3.49
C ASP A 224 1.88 21.78 2.04
N ALA A 225 0.90 21.86 1.17
CA ALA A 225 1.06 21.47 -0.23
C ALA A 225 2.13 22.29 -0.97
N THR A 226 2.31 23.56 -0.60
CA THR A 226 3.30 24.44 -1.23
C THR A 226 4.74 24.13 -0.79
N GLY A 227 4.92 23.51 0.37
CA GLY A 227 6.23 23.05 0.87
C GLY A 227 6.77 21.81 0.16
N TYR A 228 5.90 21.08 -0.55
CA TYR A 228 6.23 19.81 -1.22
C TYR A 228 5.62 19.72 -2.62
N PRO A 229 5.96 20.63 -3.56
CA PRO A 229 5.35 20.69 -4.88
C PRO A 229 5.67 19.46 -5.75
N GLU A 230 6.70 18.71 -5.42
CA GLU A 230 7.10 17.47 -6.10
C GLU A 230 6.34 16.23 -5.61
N TRP A 231 5.48 16.34 -4.60
CA TRP A 231 4.64 15.25 -4.15
C TRP A 231 3.31 15.24 -4.91
N ARG A 232 2.87 14.04 -5.33
CA ARG A 232 1.58 13.86 -6.02
C ARG A 232 1.10 12.42 -5.95
N ILE A 233 -0.21 12.23 -6.12
CA ILE A 233 -0.83 10.94 -6.42
C ILE A 233 -1.46 10.99 -7.79
N PHE A 234 -1.24 9.96 -8.60
CA PHE A 234 -1.89 9.76 -9.88
C PHE A 234 -2.83 8.56 -9.80
N ASN A 235 -4.11 8.79 -10.10
CA ASN A 235 -5.14 7.77 -10.12
C ASN A 235 -5.07 7.00 -11.44
N ILE A 236 -4.42 5.84 -11.43
CA ILE A 236 -4.11 5.05 -12.63
C ILE A 236 -5.34 4.29 -13.15
N ALA A 237 -6.04 3.59 -12.25
CA ALA A 237 -7.20 2.77 -12.60
C ALA A 237 -8.23 2.73 -11.47
N ALA A 238 -9.48 2.50 -11.80
CA ALA A 238 -10.59 2.17 -10.91
C ALA A 238 -11.80 1.71 -11.72
N GLY A 239 -12.63 0.80 -11.19
CA GLY A 239 -13.90 0.41 -11.79
C GLY A 239 -13.78 -0.11 -13.24
N GLY A 240 -12.68 -0.79 -13.56
CA GLY A 240 -12.42 -1.32 -14.90
C GLY A 240 -12.06 -0.27 -15.96
N ARG A 241 -11.66 0.92 -15.53
CA ARG A 241 -11.13 2.00 -16.37
C ARG A 241 -9.65 2.21 -16.06
N VAL A 242 -8.89 2.63 -17.07
CA VAL A 242 -7.46 2.93 -16.96
C VAL A 242 -7.19 4.31 -17.56
N ALA A 243 -6.32 5.09 -16.92
CA ALA A 243 -5.89 6.39 -17.43
C ALA A 243 -5.16 6.25 -18.78
N THR A 244 -5.30 7.22 -19.65
CA THR A 244 -4.56 7.23 -20.92
C THR A 244 -3.08 7.61 -20.74
N GLY A 245 -2.72 8.24 -19.62
CA GLY A 245 -1.41 8.85 -19.41
C GLY A 245 -1.25 10.20 -20.14
N PHE A 246 -2.24 10.62 -20.90
CA PHE A 246 -2.23 11.88 -21.68
C PHE A 246 -3.40 12.77 -21.25
N GLY A 247 -3.09 13.95 -20.72
CA GLY A 247 -4.11 14.90 -20.26
C GLY A 247 -4.75 14.53 -18.91
N ASP A 248 -5.40 15.55 -18.32
CA ASP A 248 -6.09 15.40 -17.04
C ASP A 248 -7.40 14.62 -17.19
N ARG A 249 -7.67 13.70 -16.28
CA ARG A 249 -8.91 12.91 -16.18
C ARG A 249 -9.30 12.13 -17.45
N GLN A 250 -8.33 11.84 -18.35
CA GLN A 250 -8.57 11.03 -19.52
C GLN A 250 -8.37 9.55 -19.22
N SER A 251 -9.38 8.76 -19.54
CA SER A 251 -9.37 7.32 -19.30
C SER A 251 -10.11 6.57 -20.40
N PHE A 252 -9.76 5.32 -20.59
CA PHE A 252 -10.50 4.37 -21.43
C PHE A 252 -11.02 3.21 -20.58
N ARG A 253 -11.99 2.49 -21.13
CA ARG A 253 -12.63 1.38 -20.44
C ARG A 253 -12.05 0.06 -20.91
N VAL A 254 -11.59 -0.76 -19.97
CA VAL A 254 -11.18 -2.16 -20.17
C VAL A 254 -12.38 -3.10 -19.93
N VAL A 255 -13.02 -2.97 -18.76
CA VAL A 255 -14.21 -3.74 -18.42
C VAL A 255 -15.44 -3.03 -18.98
N ARG A 256 -16.26 -3.73 -19.75
CA ARG A 256 -17.43 -3.15 -20.43
C ARG A 256 -18.53 -2.78 -19.41
N LYS A 257 -19.30 -1.75 -19.75
CA LYS A 257 -20.47 -1.38 -18.94
C LYS A 257 -21.48 -2.52 -18.93
N GLY A 258 -21.96 -2.88 -17.75
CA GLY A 258 -22.86 -4.02 -17.53
C GLY A 258 -22.15 -5.37 -17.37
N GLU A 259 -20.83 -5.42 -17.52
CA GLU A 259 -20.02 -6.61 -17.28
C GLU A 259 -19.48 -6.61 -15.85
N TYR A 260 -19.58 -7.75 -15.18
CA TYR A 260 -19.02 -7.95 -13.85
C TYR A 260 -18.05 -9.15 -13.88
N PRO A 261 -16.75 -8.88 -14.06
CA PRO A 261 -15.71 -9.93 -14.12
C PRO A 261 -15.24 -10.41 -12.73
N GLY A 262 -15.92 -9.99 -11.67
CA GLY A 262 -15.45 -10.06 -10.29
C GLY A 262 -14.86 -8.72 -9.83
N GLU A 263 -14.42 -8.63 -8.58
CA GLU A 263 -13.93 -7.39 -7.98
C GLU A 263 -12.48 -7.07 -8.35
N ASN A 264 -11.59 -8.07 -8.44
CA ASN A 264 -10.16 -7.86 -8.67
C ASN A 264 -9.85 -6.96 -9.87
N PRO A 265 -10.42 -7.17 -11.07
CA PRO A 265 -10.15 -6.28 -12.21
C PRO A 265 -10.69 -4.85 -12.06
N LEU A 266 -11.50 -4.59 -11.02
CA LEU A 266 -12.09 -3.30 -10.75
C LEU A 266 -11.29 -2.47 -9.74
N SER A 267 -10.17 -2.99 -9.23
CA SER A 267 -9.36 -2.38 -8.19
C SER A 267 -8.91 -0.95 -8.52
N VAL A 268 -8.85 -0.12 -7.48
CA VAL A 268 -8.17 1.18 -7.53
C VAL A 268 -6.67 0.97 -7.59
N CYS A 269 -6.03 1.62 -8.57
CA CYS A 269 -4.58 1.62 -8.71
C CYS A 269 -4.06 3.04 -8.55
N LEU A 270 -3.08 3.23 -7.66
CA LEU A 270 -2.47 4.53 -7.39
C LEU A 270 -0.96 4.50 -7.63
N LYS A 271 -0.45 5.55 -8.26
CA LYS A 271 0.98 5.86 -8.28
C LYS A 271 1.24 7.09 -7.40
N ILE A 272 2.11 6.95 -6.41
CA ILE A 272 2.49 8.02 -5.49
C ILE A 272 3.93 8.40 -5.80
N SER A 273 4.16 9.68 -6.08
CA SER A 273 5.47 10.23 -6.40
C SER A 273 5.88 11.25 -5.34
N TYR A 274 7.14 11.22 -4.93
CA TYR A 274 7.76 12.24 -4.08
C TYR A 274 9.20 12.49 -4.57
N GLY A 275 9.42 13.62 -5.21
CA GLY A 275 10.67 13.89 -5.91
C GLY A 275 10.96 12.82 -6.96
N ARG A 276 12.07 12.09 -6.79
CA ARG A 276 12.46 10.97 -7.67
C ARG A 276 11.84 9.64 -7.27
N PHE A 277 11.33 9.52 -6.06
CA PHE A 277 10.75 8.28 -5.55
C PHE A 277 9.35 8.04 -6.13
N ASP A 278 9.12 6.85 -6.64
CA ASP A 278 7.84 6.38 -7.14
C ASP A 278 7.41 5.07 -6.45
N TYR A 279 6.20 5.07 -5.92
CA TYR A 279 5.53 3.90 -5.34
C TYR A 279 4.27 3.57 -6.14
N PHE A 280 4.00 2.28 -6.36
CA PHE A 280 2.77 1.80 -6.99
C PHE A 280 2.06 0.76 -6.13
N THR A 281 0.73 0.90 -6.02
CA THR A 281 -0.18 -0.11 -5.48
C THR A 281 -1.35 -0.32 -6.43
N GLY A 282 -1.66 -1.57 -6.72
CA GLY A 282 -2.68 -1.94 -7.72
C GLY A 282 -3.87 -2.72 -7.16
N GLY A 283 -3.96 -2.87 -5.83
CA GLY A 283 -4.95 -3.81 -5.27
C GLY A 283 -4.76 -5.19 -5.88
N ASP A 284 -5.85 -5.80 -6.33
CA ASP A 284 -5.84 -7.17 -6.83
C ASP A 284 -6.01 -7.28 -8.34
N ILE A 285 -5.54 -6.26 -9.11
CA ILE A 285 -5.59 -6.38 -10.56
C ILE A 285 -4.84 -7.62 -11.05
N SER A 286 -5.45 -8.34 -11.98
CA SER A 286 -4.87 -9.54 -12.59
C SER A 286 -4.20 -9.24 -13.93
N GLY A 287 -3.23 -10.07 -14.29
CA GLY A 287 -2.43 -9.96 -15.51
C GLY A 287 -2.49 -11.18 -16.41
N ILE A 288 -2.96 -12.29 -15.89
CA ILE A 288 -3.07 -13.56 -16.60
C ILE A 288 -4.48 -14.08 -16.37
N ASP A 289 -5.22 -14.26 -17.47
CA ASP A 289 -6.51 -14.89 -17.39
C ASP A 289 -6.34 -16.41 -17.18
N GLU A 290 -7.32 -17.06 -16.58
CA GLU A 290 -7.26 -18.48 -16.31
C GLU A 290 -7.06 -19.29 -17.60
N LEU A 291 -6.06 -20.17 -17.57
CA LEU A 291 -5.85 -21.25 -18.54
C LEU A 291 -5.97 -20.87 -20.04
N GLY A 292 -5.33 -19.76 -20.43
CA GLY A 292 -5.20 -19.42 -21.85
C GLY A 292 -6.32 -18.55 -22.40
N GLY A 293 -7.02 -17.86 -21.52
CA GLY A 293 -7.89 -16.75 -21.89
C GLY A 293 -7.11 -15.62 -22.57
N SER A 294 -7.83 -14.69 -23.18
CA SER A 294 -7.26 -13.56 -23.90
C SER A 294 -6.67 -12.54 -22.92
N ASP A 295 -5.45 -12.02 -23.21
CA ASP A 295 -4.85 -10.88 -22.48
C ASP A 295 -5.70 -9.60 -22.53
N PHE A 296 -6.83 -9.62 -23.23
CA PHE A 296 -7.72 -8.46 -23.37
C PHE A 296 -8.26 -7.96 -22.03
N HIS A 297 -8.54 -8.87 -21.09
CA HIS A 297 -9.01 -8.52 -19.74
C HIS A 297 -7.88 -8.32 -18.73
N SER A 298 -6.61 -8.45 -19.16
CA SER A 298 -5.46 -8.21 -18.30
C SER A 298 -5.36 -6.75 -17.92
N MET A 299 -5.77 -6.41 -16.72
CA MET A 299 -5.61 -5.05 -16.19
C MET A 299 -4.14 -4.64 -16.11
N GLU A 300 -3.23 -5.56 -15.74
CA GLU A 300 -1.79 -5.30 -15.70
C GLU A 300 -1.22 -4.85 -17.05
N SER A 301 -1.70 -5.42 -18.17
CA SER A 301 -1.27 -5.02 -19.51
C SER A 301 -1.61 -3.58 -19.86
N HIS A 302 -2.73 -3.10 -19.37
CA HIS A 302 -3.20 -1.74 -19.61
C HIS A 302 -2.62 -0.74 -18.62
N VAL A 303 -2.42 -1.15 -17.38
CA VAL A 303 -1.89 -0.32 -16.28
C VAL A 303 -0.39 -0.09 -16.42
N ALA A 304 0.39 -1.12 -16.78
CA ALA A 304 1.84 -1.07 -16.82
C ALA A 304 2.41 0.11 -17.64
N PRO A 305 1.98 0.39 -18.88
CA PRO A 305 2.55 1.48 -19.68
C PRO A 305 2.24 2.86 -19.10
N VAL A 306 1.15 3.00 -18.34
CA VAL A 306 0.76 4.27 -17.71
C VAL A 306 1.55 4.51 -16.43
N VAL A 307 1.83 3.46 -15.66
CA VAL A 307 2.64 3.52 -14.44
C VAL A 307 4.10 3.80 -14.77
N GLY A 308 4.66 3.10 -15.77
CA GLY A 308 6.08 3.12 -16.07
C GLY A 308 6.95 2.48 -14.98
N SER A 309 8.23 2.87 -14.90
CA SER A 309 9.13 2.36 -13.86
C SER A 309 8.83 2.99 -12.51
N VAL A 310 9.01 2.20 -11.42
CA VAL A 310 8.84 2.65 -10.03
C VAL A 310 9.94 2.09 -9.13
N ASP A 311 10.15 2.69 -7.97
CA ASP A 311 11.14 2.22 -6.99
C ASP A 311 10.60 1.09 -6.13
N VAL A 312 9.35 1.22 -5.70
CA VAL A 312 8.64 0.24 -4.87
C VAL A 312 7.29 -0.09 -5.49
N ALA A 313 6.92 -1.36 -5.51
CA ALA A 313 5.57 -1.80 -5.88
C ALA A 313 5.06 -2.87 -4.92
N THR A 314 3.74 -2.86 -4.65
CA THR A 314 3.08 -4.01 -4.05
C THR A 314 2.89 -5.12 -5.09
N LEU A 315 2.85 -6.37 -4.64
CA LEU A 315 2.37 -7.45 -5.49
C LEU A 315 0.84 -7.31 -5.64
N ASN A 316 0.37 -7.26 -6.87
CA ASN A 316 -1.05 -7.32 -7.16
C ASN A 316 -1.60 -8.68 -6.70
N HIS A 317 -2.84 -8.72 -6.21
CA HIS A 317 -3.51 -9.93 -5.78
C HIS A 317 -2.62 -10.80 -4.86
N HIS A 318 -1.94 -10.15 -3.90
CA HIS A 318 -1.00 -10.76 -2.95
C HIS A 318 0.15 -11.56 -3.59
N GLY A 319 0.33 -11.45 -4.90
CA GLY A 319 1.20 -12.32 -5.68
C GLY A 319 0.53 -13.65 -6.06
N ASN A 320 -0.79 -13.72 -6.14
CA ASN A 320 -1.50 -14.89 -6.63
C ASN A 320 -1.15 -15.19 -8.10
N ARG A 321 -1.40 -16.41 -8.57
CA ARG A 321 -0.90 -16.96 -9.84
C ARG A 321 -1.27 -16.16 -11.08
N ASP A 322 -2.40 -15.47 -11.05
CA ASP A 322 -2.95 -14.64 -12.12
C ASP A 322 -2.30 -13.25 -12.23
N SER A 323 -1.34 -12.92 -11.38
CA SER A 323 -0.72 -11.59 -11.30
C SER A 323 0.77 -11.58 -11.63
N GLN A 324 1.38 -10.39 -11.69
CA GLN A 324 2.78 -10.12 -12.06
C GLN A 324 3.17 -10.77 -13.39
N GLN A 325 2.39 -10.52 -14.44
CA GLN A 325 2.74 -11.01 -15.77
C GLN A 325 4.10 -10.44 -16.29
N PRO A 326 4.79 -11.12 -17.22
CA PRO A 326 6.14 -10.70 -17.63
C PRO A 326 6.24 -9.29 -18.19
N TYR A 327 5.23 -8.82 -18.94
CA TYR A 327 5.21 -7.44 -19.47
C TYR A 327 5.11 -6.40 -18.35
N TYR A 328 4.24 -6.63 -17.37
CA TYR A 328 4.07 -5.77 -16.19
C TYR A 328 5.37 -5.71 -15.38
N VAL A 329 5.94 -6.85 -15.01
CA VAL A 329 7.20 -6.94 -14.26
C VAL A 329 8.34 -6.23 -14.97
N ARG A 330 8.46 -6.42 -16.30
CA ARG A 330 9.49 -5.78 -17.13
C ARG A 330 9.30 -4.29 -17.26
N THR A 331 8.06 -3.79 -17.23
CA THR A 331 7.75 -2.36 -17.38
C THR A 331 7.98 -1.60 -16.07
N LEU A 332 7.47 -2.12 -14.94
CA LEU A 332 7.59 -1.44 -13.65
C LEU A 332 9.00 -1.56 -13.06
N ARG A 333 9.63 -2.71 -13.15
CA ARG A 333 11.02 -2.98 -12.71
C ARG A 333 11.36 -2.42 -11.33
N PRO A 334 10.53 -2.57 -10.30
CA PRO A 334 10.84 -1.98 -8.99
C PRO A 334 12.10 -2.61 -8.39
N ARG A 335 12.83 -1.83 -7.60
CA ARG A 335 13.95 -2.31 -6.78
C ARG A 335 13.43 -3.10 -5.57
N VAL A 336 12.27 -2.73 -5.06
CA VAL A 336 11.64 -3.35 -3.90
C VAL A 336 10.22 -3.79 -4.27
N TRP A 337 9.91 -5.05 -3.99
CA TRP A 337 8.56 -5.60 -4.04
C TRP A 337 8.07 -5.86 -2.62
N ILE A 338 6.82 -5.49 -2.33
CA ILE A 338 6.18 -5.75 -1.04
C ILE A 338 4.97 -6.63 -1.25
N GLN A 339 4.90 -7.68 -0.46
CA GLN A 339 3.85 -8.67 -0.50
C GLN A 339 3.09 -8.68 0.82
N GLN A 340 1.82 -8.31 0.77
CA GLN A 340 0.90 -8.48 1.89
C GLN A 340 0.25 -9.86 1.77
N THR A 341 0.49 -10.73 2.73
CA THR A 341 0.17 -12.15 2.66
C THR A 341 -0.76 -12.54 3.79
N TRP A 342 -1.76 -13.34 3.49
CA TRP A 342 -2.62 -13.96 4.50
C TRP A 342 -2.98 -15.43 4.17
N SER A 343 -2.60 -15.93 2.98
CA SER A 343 -2.86 -17.30 2.52
C SER A 343 -1.61 -17.99 1.98
N SER A 344 -1.62 -19.32 2.00
CA SER A 344 -0.50 -20.16 1.59
C SER A 344 -0.28 -20.28 0.08
N ASP A 345 -1.10 -19.64 -0.73
CA ASP A 345 -0.90 -19.48 -2.18
C ASP A 345 -0.32 -18.11 -2.56
N HIS A 346 0.09 -17.34 -1.56
CA HIS A 346 0.75 -16.06 -1.70
C HIS A 346 2.26 -16.13 -1.37
N PRO A 347 3.17 -16.07 -2.38
CA PRO A 347 2.92 -15.95 -3.80
C PRO A 347 2.69 -17.31 -4.47
N GLY A 348 2.12 -17.29 -5.67
CA GLY A 348 2.23 -18.42 -6.59
C GLY A 348 3.70 -18.66 -6.99
N HIS A 349 4.11 -19.92 -7.12
CA HIS A 349 5.50 -20.26 -7.48
C HIS A 349 5.92 -19.64 -8.82
N ASP A 350 5.01 -19.53 -9.78
CA ASP A 350 5.25 -18.90 -11.06
C ASP A 350 5.43 -17.37 -10.96
N VAL A 351 4.74 -16.73 -10.02
CA VAL A 351 4.90 -15.31 -9.73
C VAL A 351 6.33 -15.03 -9.28
N LEU A 352 6.83 -15.79 -8.30
CA LEU A 352 8.19 -15.61 -7.80
C LEU A 352 9.23 -15.84 -8.92
N ARG A 353 9.01 -16.84 -9.78
CA ARG A 353 9.88 -17.08 -10.96
C ARG A 353 9.87 -15.89 -11.93
N ARG A 354 8.69 -15.30 -12.21
CA ARG A 354 8.59 -14.11 -13.08
C ARG A 354 9.30 -12.92 -12.47
N ILE A 355 9.06 -12.62 -11.21
CA ILE A 355 9.68 -11.50 -10.50
C ILE A 355 11.20 -11.65 -10.47
N MET A 356 11.73 -12.84 -10.18
CA MET A 356 13.17 -13.08 -10.02
C MET A 356 13.91 -13.33 -11.36
N SER A 357 13.20 -13.39 -12.48
CA SER A 357 13.78 -13.66 -13.80
C SER A 357 14.64 -12.49 -14.30
N GLN A 358 15.95 -12.75 -14.46
CA GLN A 358 16.88 -11.79 -15.07
C GLN A 358 16.61 -11.57 -16.58
N SER A 359 15.92 -12.52 -17.23
CA SER A 359 15.51 -12.39 -18.64
C SER A 359 14.31 -11.45 -18.79
N ILE A 360 13.44 -11.32 -17.79
CA ILE A 360 12.32 -10.39 -17.80
C ILE A 360 12.81 -8.96 -17.58
N TYR A 361 13.61 -8.71 -16.54
CA TYR A 361 14.44 -7.53 -16.46
C TYR A 361 15.74 -7.81 -15.69
N PRO A 362 16.90 -7.36 -16.18
CA PRO A 362 18.16 -7.46 -15.47
C PRO A 362 18.20 -6.45 -14.31
N GLY A 363 18.83 -6.82 -13.21
CA GLY A 363 19.01 -5.94 -12.05
C GLY A 363 18.66 -6.60 -10.73
N GLU A 364 18.99 -5.90 -9.68
CA GLU A 364 18.69 -6.33 -8.31
C GLU A 364 17.24 -6.03 -7.94
N ARG A 365 16.67 -6.91 -7.13
CA ARG A 365 15.34 -6.73 -6.51
C ARG A 365 15.28 -7.46 -5.19
N ASP A 366 14.63 -6.83 -4.24
CA ASP A 366 14.41 -7.35 -2.90
C ASP A 366 12.90 -7.50 -2.66
N LEU A 367 12.50 -8.64 -2.10
CA LEU A 367 11.12 -8.90 -1.71
C LEU A 367 10.99 -8.87 -0.19
N PHE A 368 9.86 -8.32 0.28
CA PHE A 368 9.47 -8.28 1.69
C PHE A 368 8.04 -8.79 1.79
N SER A 369 7.79 -9.76 2.65
CA SER A 369 6.45 -10.30 2.91
C SER A 369 6.01 -10.00 4.33
N THR A 370 4.71 -9.76 4.52
CA THR A 370 4.12 -9.57 5.85
C THR A 370 3.97 -10.88 6.61
N ASP A 371 3.67 -11.99 5.92
CA ASP A 371 3.59 -13.32 6.56
C ASP A 371 3.68 -14.46 5.53
N LEU A 372 4.89 -14.91 5.20
CA LEU A 372 5.10 -16.02 4.27
C LEU A 372 4.92 -17.36 4.97
N LEU A 373 3.88 -18.09 4.61
CA LEU A 373 3.48 -19.32 5.30
C LEU A 373 4.35 -20.53 4.95
N ALA A 374 4.56 -21.40 5.93
CA ALA A 374 5.36 -22.63 5.80
C ALA A 374 4.91 -23.52 4.63
N PRO A 375 3.61 -23.80 4.39
CA PRO A 375 3.19 -24.62 3.26
C PRO A 375 3.62 -24.03 1.90
N ASN A 376 3.67 -22.70 1.77
CA ASN A 376 4.14 -22.06 0.56
C ASN A 376 5.67 -22.18 0.40
N ILE A 377 6.41 -22.04 1.50
CA ILE A 377 7.86 -22.25 1.51
C ILE A 377 8.21 -23.69 1.09
N ASP A 378 7.45 -24.67 1.59
CA ASP A 378 7.65 -26.09 1.25
C ASP A 378 7.42 -26.35 -0.27
N VAL A 379 6.39 -25.73 -0.85
CA VAL A 379 6.06 -25.89 -2.29
C VAL A 379 7.09 -25.20 -3.18
N ILE A 380 7.50 -23.97 -2.85
CA ILE A 380 8.43 -23.16 -3.65
C ILE A 380 9.88 -23.66 -3.46
N GLY A 381 10.21 -24.04 -2.24
CA GLY A 381 11.53 -24.49 -1.83
C GLY A 381 12.36 -23.40 -1.16
N GLU A 382 12.87 -23.72 0.03
CA GLU A 382 13.66 -22.80 0.88
C GLU A 382 14.79 -22.08 0.13
N PRO A 383 15.59 -22.71 -0.75
CA PRO A 383 16.66 -22.00 -1.45
C PRO A 383 16.19 -20.87 -2.37
N ALA A 384 14.99 -20.99 -2.97
CA ALA A 384 14.41 -19.96 -3.82
C ALA A 384 13.88 -18.80 -2.98
N ILE A 385 13.20 -19.12 -1.88
CA ILE A 385 12.68 -18.14 -0.91
C ILE A 385 13.84 -17.33 -0.29
N ALA A 386 14.88 -17.99 0.22
CA ALA A 386 16.03 -17.33 0.84
C ALA A 386 16.78 -16.38 -0.10
N ARG A 387 16.77 -16.65 -1.41
CA ARG A 387 17.38 -15.74 -2.40
C ARG A 387 16.52 -14.52 -2.70
N ALA A 388 15.20 -14.67 -2.66
CA ALA A 388 14.26 -13.64 -3.07
C ALA A 388 13.88 -12.70 -1.93
N TYR A 389 13.56 -13.23 -0.77
CA TYR A 389 12.99 -12.47 0.35
C TYR A 389 14.05 -11.99 1.33
N LYS A 390 14.00 -10.68 1.61
CA LYS A 390 14.77 -10.03 2.71
C LYS A 390 14.05 -10.16 4.05
N SER A 391 12.72 -10.20 4.03
CA SER A 391 11.89 -10.52 5.20
C SER A 391 10.70 -11.37 4.78
N ARG A 392 10.29 -12.28 5.68
CA ARG A 392 9.18 -13.23 5.45
C ARG A 392 7.95 -12.92 6.28
N ASN A 393 8.08 -12.09 7.31
CA ASN A 393 7.02 -11.72 8.25
C ASN A 393 7.36 -10.42 8.97
N GLY A 394 6.33 -9.79 9.52
CA GLY A 394 6.38 -8.50 10.20
C GLY A 394 5.70 -7.39 9.42
N HIS A 395 5.45 -6.27 10.07
CA HIS A 395 5.02 -5.07 9.34
C HIS A 395 6.17 -4.54 8.50
N VAL A 396 5.90 -4.16 7.26
CA VAL A 396 6.92 -3.64 6.33
C VAL A 396 6.71 -2.15 6.13
N VAL A 397 7.69 -1.34 6.50
CA VAL A 397 7.62 0.13 6.39
C VAL A 397 8.64 0.63 5.38
N VAL A 398 8.17 1.30 4.35
CA VAL A 398 9.02 2.06 3.43
C VAL A 398 9.07 3.49 3.93
N ARG A 399 10.26 3.95 4.33
CA ARG A 399 10.52 5.34 4.71
C ARG A 399 11.32 6.04 3.66
N VAL A 400 10.72 7.07 3.06
CA VAL A 400 11.34 7.93 2.05
C VAL A 400 11.91 9.16 2.75
N GLU A 401 13.17 9.46 2.48
CA GLU A 401 13.85 10.64 3.00
C GLU A 401 13.29 11.94 2.36
N PRO A 402 13.46 13.09 3.03
CA PRO A 402 13.05 14.37 2.46
C PRO A 402 13.59 14.56 1.04
N GLN A 403 12.74 15.11 0.15
CA GLN A 403 13.00 15.33 -1.29
C GLN A 403 12.94 14.04 -2.15
N GLY A 404 12.80 12.84 -1.55
CA GLY A 404 12.56 11.61 -2.29
C GLY A 404 13.76 10.99 -3.01
N ASP A 405 15.00 11.40 -2.69
CA ASP A 405 16.19 10.87 -3.36
C ASP A 405 16.60 9.48 -2.86
N ARG A 406 16.23 9.13 -1.62
CA ARG A 406 16.57 7.87 -0.98
C ARG A 406 15.41 7.34 -0.14
N TYR A 407 15.37 6.03 0.03
CA TYR A 407 14.43 5.37 0.92
C TYR A 407 15.05 4.15 1.59
N SER A 408 14.49 3.75 2.72
CA SER A 408 14.84 2.54 3.46
C SER A 408 13.62 1.71 3.74
N VAL A 409 13.81 0.39 3.89
CA VAL A 409 12.75 -0.53 4.28
C VAL A 409 13.04 -1.05 5.68
N PHE A 410 12.07 -0.89 6.58
CA PHE A 410 12.12 -1.41 7.94
C PHE A 410 11.12 -2.54 8.08
N VAL A 411 11.51 -3.59 8.79
CA VAL A 411 10.62 -4.68 9.18
C VAL A 411 10.39 -4.57 10.67
N LEU A 412 9.13 -4.46 11.08
CA LEU A 412 8.76 -4.33 12.49
C LEU A 412 8.15 -5.64 12.99
N ASP A 413 8.35 -5.96 14.26
CA ASP A 413 7.75 -7.11 14.92
C ASP A 413 6.22 -6.96 14.94
N ASP A 414 5.51 -7.98 14.47
CA ASP A 414 4.04 -8.04 14.41
C ASP A 414 3.43 -8.94 15.49
N ARG A 415 4.25 -9.42 16.44
CA ARG A 415 3.83 -10.34 17.51
C ARG A 415 3.43 -9.64 18.80
N ASP A 416 3.70 -8.34 18.90
CA ASP A 416 3.30 -7.50 20.03
C ASP A 416 3.12 -6.04 19.59
N THR A 417 2.70 -5.16 20.50
CA THR A 417 2.50 -3.74 20.25
C THR A 417 3.73 -2.88 20.53
N ASP A 418 4.88 -3.47 20.77
CA ASP A 418 6.16 -2.75 20.90
C ASP A 418 6.72 -2.32 19.54
N TYR A 419 6.32 -3.01 18.45
CA TYR A 419 6.71 -2.72 17.07
C TYR A 419 8.22 -2.57 16.91
N ARG A 420 9.01 -3.47 17.52
CA ARG A 420 10.48 -3.41 17.45
C ARG A 420 10.96 -3.63 16.02
N VAL A 421 11.99 -2.89 15.64
CA VAL A 421 12.65 -3.09 14.34
C VAL A 421 13.44 -4.40 14.37
N LEU A 422 13.00 -5.35 13.54
CA LEU A 422 13.66 -6.64 13.32
C LEU A 422 14.81 -6.52 12.33
N SER A 423 14.64 -5.71 11.28
CA SER A 423 15.69 -5.44 10.28
C SER A 423 15.46 -4.10 9.58
N GLN A 424 16.56 -3.55 9.04
CA GLN A 424 16.58 -2.37 8.19
C GLN A 424 17.39 -2.67 6.93
N HIS A 425 16.87 -2.26 5.77
CA HIS A 425 17.49 -2.45 4.47
C HIS A 425 17.55 -1.13 3.71
N GLY A 426 18.63 -0.93 2.95
CA GLY A 426 18.92 0.32 2.28
C GLY A 426 19.99 1.13 3.00
N PRO A 427 20.12 2.47 2.79
CA PRO A 427 19.24 3.25 1.91
C PRO A 427 19.37 2.83 0.43
N TYR A 428 18.24 2.75 -0.24
CA TYR A 428 18.14 2.61 -1.68
C TYR A 428 18.14 4.00 -2.32
N LEU A 429 18.65 4.11 -3.53
CA LEU A 429 18.54 5.32 -4.33
C LEU A 429 17.26 5.29 -5.16
N SER A 430 16.51 6.37 -5.13
CA SER A 430 15.36 6.58 -6.04
C SER A 430 15.85 6.87 -7.47
N ARG A 431 15.08 6.49 -8.48
CA ARG A 431 15.49 6.51 -9.90
C ARG A 431 15.21 7.83 -10.60
#